data_8e093916a3b2ddadb16e9923b3d6a28c
#
_entry.id   8e093916a3b2ddadb16e9923b3d6a28c
#
_cell.length_a   1.000
_cell.length_b   1.000
_cell.length_c   1.000
_cell.angle_alpha   90.00
_cell.angle_beta   90.00
_cell.angle_gamma   90.00
#
_symmetry.space_group_name_H-M   'P 1'
#
loop_
_entity.id
_entity.type
_entity.pdbx_description
1 polymer ?
#
loop_
_entity_poly.entity_id
_entity_poly.type
_entity_poly.pdbx_seq_one_letter_code
_entity_poly.pdbx_strand_id
1 'polypeptide(L)'
;FVGVNDMIAVGIMDALYAKKFKIPQDFSVCGFDNTPLSSYRKISLTTVDHSVEQKGKEAIEIIHRKNTSHRGVKHKNYIMRLEYEPELIKRSSTGPVRKQ
;
A
#
# COMPACT_ATOMS: atom_id res chain seq x y z
N PHE A 1 13.31 4.22 -8.38
CA PHE A 1 12.01 4.12 -9.04
C PHE A 1 10.89 3.96 -8.02
N VAL A 2 9.75 4.58 -8.28
CA VAL A 2 8.52 4.41 -7.49
C VAL A 2 7.39 3.99 -8.42
N GLY A 3 6.84 2.80 -8.20
CA GLY A 3 5.62 2.35 -8.86
C GLY A 3 4.38 2.94 -8.19
N VAL A 4 3.37 3.31 -8.95
CA VAL A 4 2.11 3.82 -8.37
C VAL A 4 1.37 2.76 -7.55
N ASN A 5 1.70 1.48 -7.75
CA ASN A 5 1.28 0.35 -6.94
C ASN A 5 2.34 -0.77 -6.99
N ASP A 6 2.15 -1.81 -6.19
CA ASP A 6 3.09 -2.92 -6.10
C ASP A 6 3.24 -3.71 -7.41
N MET A 7 2.15 -3.87 -8.18
CA MET A 7 2.21 -4.58 -9.47
C MET A 7 3.09 -3.86 -10.48
N ILE A 8 2.96 -2.54 -10.58
CA ILE A 8 3.82 -1.72 -11.45
C ILE A 8 5.26 -1.76 -10.96
N ALA A 9 5.49 -1.68 -9.63
CA ALA A 9 6.83 -1.79 -9.06
C ALA A 9 7.49 -3.14 -9.40
N VAL A 10 6.76 -4.25 -9.33
CA VAL A 10 7.26 -5.57 -9.75
C VAL A 10 7.60 -5.59 -11.24
N GLY A 11 6.76 -4.99 -12.10
CA GLY A 11 7.08 -4.86 -13.52
C GLY A 11 8.36 -4.06 -13.79
N ILE A 12 8.61 -3.00 -13.00
CA ILE A 12 9.88 -2.25 -13.05
C ILE A 12 11.06 -3.15 -12.63
N MET A 13 10.90 -3.93 -11.55
CA MET A 13 11.93 -4.88 -11.11
C MET A 13 12.25 -5.91 -12.21
N ASP A 14 11.25 -6.49 -12.83
CA ASP A 14 11.42 -7.45 -13.92
C ASP A 14 12.19 -6.84 -15.10
N ALA A 15 11.84 -5.61 -15.48
CA ALA A 15 12.53 -4.90 -16.58
C ALA A 15 14.01 -4.62 -16.23
N LEU A 16 14.30 -4.26 -14.97
CA LEU A 16 15.66 -4.04 -14.50
C LEU A 16 16.48 -5.33 -14.47
N TYR A 17 15.89 -6.44 -13.97
CA TYR A 17 16.54 -7.76 -13.97
C TYR A 17 16.82 -8.27 -15.39
N ALA A 18 15.88 -8.08 -16.34
CA ALA A 18 16.09 -8.42 -17.75
C ALA A 18 17.30 -7.68 -18.36
N LYS A 19 17.60 -6.49 -17.88
CA LYS A 19 18.79 -5.70 -18.26
C LYS A 19 20.02 -5.99 -17.39
N LYS A 20 19.96 -7.02 -16.53
CA LYS A 20 21.04 -7.45 -15.62
C LYS A 20 21.43 -6.42 -14.55
N PHE A 21 20.55 -5.47 -14.24
CA PHE A 21 20.74 -4.60 -13.10
C PHE A 21 20.41 -5.33 -11.78
N LYS A 22 21.06 -4.91 -10.72
CA LYS A 22 20.87 -5.44 -9.38
C LYS A 22 20.03 -4.50 -8.53
N ILE A 23 19.05 -5.04 -7.83
CA ILE A 23 18.20 -4.31 -6.90
C ILE A 23 18.56 -4.82 -5.48
N PRO A 24 18.87 -3.95 -4.55
CA PRO A 24 18.86 -2.48 -4.56
C PRO A 24 20.20 -1.83 -4.97
N GLN A 25 21.23 -2.61 -5.37
CA GLN A 25 22.59 -2.11 -5.54
C GLN A 25 22.73 -1.06 -6.66
N ASP A 26 22.09 -1.30 -7.79
CA ASP A 26 22.11 -0.36 -8.91
C ASP A 26 20.91 0.60 -8.87
N PHE A 27 19.74 0.08 -8.52
CA PHE A 27 18.49 0.85 -8.41
C PHE A 27 17.65 0.39 -7.24
N SER A 28 17.12 1.33 -6.48
CA SER A 28 16.06 1.07 -5.51
C SER A 28 14.68 1.15 -6.18
N VAL A 29 13.79 0.24 -5.80
CA VAL A 29 12.41 0.21 -6.28
C VAL A 29 11.46 0.21 -5.09
N CYS A 30 10.44 1.04 -5.14
CA CYS A 30 9.38 1.14 -4.13
C CYS A 30 8.01 1.01 -4.80
N GLY A 31 7.07 0.37 -4.13
CA GLY A 31 5.68 0.26 -4.54
C GLY A 31 4.72 1.02 -3.62
N PHE A 32 3.45 0.71 -3.74
CA PHE A 32 2.35 1.23 -2.91
C PHE A 32 1.25 0.18 -2.83
N ASP A 33 0.55 0.08 -1.71
CA ASP A 33 -0.58 -0.78 -1.34
C ASP A 33 -0.24 -1.90 -0.34
N ASN A 34 1.00 -2.30 -0.18
CA ASN A 34 1.41 -3.43 0.66
C ASN A 34 0.61 -4.71 0.35
N THR A 35 0.47 -5.06 -0.91
CA THR A 35 -0.20 -6.29 -1.35
C THR A 35 0.58 -7.53 -0.88
N PRO A 36 -0.06 -8.72 -0.76
CA PRO A 36 0.64 -9.95 -0.42
C PRO A 36 1.86 -10.24 -1.32
N LEU A 37 1.79 -9.84 -2.59
CA LEU A 37 2.88 -9.99 -3.56
C LEU A 37 4.16 -9.28 -3.09
N SER A 38 4.04 -8.10 -2.48
CA SER A 38 5.19 -7.30 -2.04
C SER A 38 6.03 -8.01 -0.96
N SER A 39 5.42 -8.90 -0.18
CA SER A 39 6.08 -9.64 0.91
C SER A 39 6.75 -10.94 0.45
N TYR A 40 6.53 -11.40 -0.77
CA TYR A 40 7.17 -12.63 -1.25
C TYR A 40 8.70 -12.50 -1.20
N ARG A 41 9.35 -13.53 -0.67
CA ARG A 41 10.80 -13.52 -0.36
C ARG A 41 11.68 -13.10 -1.54
N LYS A 42 11.32 -13.51 -2.77
CA LYS A 42 12.07 -13.15 -3.99
C LYS A 42 11.79 -11.74 -4.49
N ILE A 43 10.68 -11.15 -4.08
CA ILE A 43 10.26 -9.80 -4.45
C ILE A 43 10.71 -8.82 -3.38
N SER A 44 10.32 -9.07 -2.14
CA SER A 44 10.72 -8.30 -0.94
C SER A 44 10.70 -6.79 -1.19
N LEU A 45 9.54 -6.31 -1.69
CA LEU A 45 9.35 -4.95 -2.18
C LEU A 45 9.07 -4.00 -1.01
N THR A 46 9.87 -2.95 -0.89
CA THR A 46 9.55 -1.78 -0.07
C THR A 46 8.29 -1.11 -0.62
N THR A 47 7.31 -0.88 0.23
CA THR A 47 6.00 -0.37 -0.18
C THR A 47 5.39 0.49 0.93
N VAL A 48 4.25 1.10 0.64
CA VAL A 48 3.47 1.88 1.61
C VAL A 48 2.20 1.11 1.94
N ASP A 49 1.97 0.86 3.22
CA ASP A 49 0.69 0.38 3.74
C ASP A 49 -0.21 1.57 4.06
N HIS A 50 -1.37 1.62 3.45
CA HIS A 50 -2.36 2.66 3.73
C HIS A 50 -3.64 2.10 4.39
N SER A 51 -3.49 0.99 5.11
CA SER A 51 -4.53 0.40 5.96
C SER A 51 -5.79 -0.06 5.19
N VAL A 52 -5.61 -0.70 4.04
CA VAL A 52 -6.74 -1.14 3.16
C VAL A 52 -7.70 -2.06 3.92
N GLU A 53 -7.18 -3.02 4.68
CA GLU A 53 -8.00 -3.97 5.45
C GLU A 53 -8.82 -3.25 6.51
N GLN A 54 -8.21 -2.33 7.27
CA GLN A 54 -8.89 -1.56 8.30
C GLN A 54 -9.97 -0.66 7.71
N LYS A 55 -9.69 0.01 6.60
CA LYS A 55 -10.66 0.83 5.86
C LYS A 55 -11.87 0.01 5.42
N GLY A 56 -11.64 -1.21 4.92
CA GLY A 56 -12.71 -2.11 4.52
C GLY A 56 -13.61 -2.51 5.70
N LYS A 57 -13.02 -2.88 6.83
CA LYS A 57 -13.76 -3.22 8.06
C LYS A 57 -14.61 -2.06 8.54
N GLU A 58 -14.04 -0.88 8.64
CA GLU A 58 -14.76 0.31 9.12
C GLU A 58 -15.85 0.78 8.16
N ALA A 59 -15.62 0.68 6.85
CA ALA A 59 -16.65 0.98 5.87
C ALA A 59 -17.89 0.09 6.06
N ILE A 60 -17.70 -1.21 6.27
CA ILE A 60 -18.79 -2.15 6.54
C ILE A 60 -19.51 -1.81 7.86
N GLU A 61 -18.77 -1.49 8.92
CA GLU A 61 -19.36 -1.10 10.20
C GLU A 61 -20.20 0.17 10.10
N ILE A 62 -19.73 1.17 9.34
CA ILE A 62 -20.46 2.41 9.10
C ILE A 62 -21.76 2.11 8.36
N ILE A 63 -21.71 1.30 7.30
CA ILE A 63 -22.89 0.89 6.53
C ILE A 63 -23.87 0.15 7.45
N HIS A 64 -23.39 -0.79 8.24
CA HIS A 64 -24.23 -1.56 9.16
C HIS A 64 -24.92 -0.66 10.17
N ARG A 65 -24.19 0.25 10.82
CA ARG A 65 -24.75 1.23 11.76
C ARG A 65 -25.81 2.12 11.11
N LYS A 66 -25.58 2.61 9.90
CA LYS A 66 -26.57 3.41 9.14
C LYS A 66 -27.83 2.61 8.86
N ASN A 67 -27.72 1.35 8.46
CA ASN A 67 -28.88 0.52 8.13
C ASN A 67 -29.69 0.10 9.36
N THR A 68 -29.05 -0.10 10.50
CA THR A 68 -29.75 -0.49 11.75
C THR A 68 -30.40 0.70 12.45
N SER A 69 -29.90 1.90 12.24
CA SER A 69 -30.45 3.13 12.83
C SER A 69 -31.73 3.63 12.19
N HIS A 70 -32.26 2.97 11.14
CA HIS A 70 -33.46 3.39 10.41
C HIS A 70 -34.78 3.23 11.18
N ARG A 71 -34.76 2.69 12.39
CA ARG A 71 -35.96 2.56 13.24
C ARG A 71 -36.15 3.78 14.14
N GLY A 72 -36.59 4.91 13.56
CA GLY A 72 -37.24 5.98 14.34
C GLY A 72 -36.37 7.13 14.87
N VAL A 73 -35.10 7.24 14.52
CA VAL A 73 -34.25 8.37 14.92
C VAL A 73 -34.11 9.36 13.75
N LYS A 74 -34.49 10.63 13.97
CA LYS A 74 -34.17 11.72 13.03
C LYS A 74 -32.64 11.81 12.89
N HIS A 75 -32.12 11.38 11.74
CA HIS A 75 -30.68 11.54 11.45
C HIS A 75 -30.36 13.02 11.32
N LYS A 76 -29.51 13.53 12.19
CA LYS A 76 -28.82 14.80 11.91
C LYS A 76 -27.94 14.57 10.68
N ASN A 77 -28.05 15.42 9.66
CA ASN A 77 -27.13 15.43 8.56
C ASN A 77 -25.74 15.79 9.06
N TYR A 78 -24.83 14.83 9.07
CA TYR A 78 -23.44 15.06 9.41
C TYR A 78 -22.52 14.37 8.38
N ILE A 79 -21.36 14.97 8.16
CA ILE A 79 -20.29 14.40 7.35
C ILE A 79 -19.25 13.85 8.33
N MET A 80 -18.89 12.59 8.14
CA MET A 80 -17.81 11.94 8.88
C MET A 80 -16.63 11.69 7.94
N ARG A 81 -15.44 12.11 8.35
CA ARG A 81 -14.20 11.86 7.65
C ARG A 81 -13.30 11.00 8.53
N LEU A 82 -12.81 9.89 7.99
CA LEU A 82 -11.79 9.05 8.62
C LEU A 82 -10.50 9.18 7.82
N GLU A 83 -9.43 9.49 8.49
CA GLU A 83 -8.09 9.59 7.90
C GLU A 83 -7.20 8.54 8.55
N TYR A 84 -6.39 7.87 7.74
CA TYR A 84 -5.44 6.86 8.18
C TYR A 84 -4.04 7.31 7.84
N GLU A 85 -3.15 7.22 8.80
CA GLU A 85 -1.74 7.50 8.59
C GLU A 85 -1.10 6.34 7.83
N PRO A 86 -0.46 6.59 6.66
CA PRO A 86 0.23 5.54 5.92
C PRO A 86 1.54 5.16 6.61
N GLU A 87 1.95 3.91 6.46
CA GLU A 87 3.20 3.37 6.99
C GLU A 87 4.13 2.90 5.88
N LEU A 88 5.40 3.30 5.93
CA LEU A 88 6.43 2.79 5.04
C LEU A 88 6.91 1.42 5.52
N ILE A 89 6.66 0.39 4.72
CA ILE A 89 7.13 -0.99 4.96
C ILE A 89 8.44 -1.18 4.19
N LYS A 90 9.55 -1.02 4.89
CA LYS A 90 10.88 -1.16 4.30
C LYS A 90 11.24 -2.64 4.16
N ARG A 91 11.60 -3.04 2.93
CA ARG A 91 12.08 -4.37 2.58
C ARG A 91 13.40 -4.29 1.79
N SER A 92 13.78 -5.36 1.09
CA SER A 92 15.10 -5.45 0.47
C SER A 92 15.22 -4.79 -0.91
N SER A 93 14.13 -4.29 -1.49
CA SER A 93 14.16 -3.62 -2.79
C SER A 93 14.70 -2.18 -2.77
N THR A 94 14.96 -1.65 -1.59
CA THR A 94 15.56 -0.33 -1.40
C THR A 94 16.82 -0.43 -0.57
N GLY A 95 17.80 0.42 -0.87
CA GLY A 95 19.08 0.45 -0.19
C GLY A 95 19.70 1.85 -0.19
N PRO A 96 20.87 2.00 0.45
CA PRO A 96 21.57 3.28 0.50
C PRO A 96 21.97 3.75 -0.88
N VAL A 97 22.07 5.06 -1.02
CA VAL A 97 22.58 5.69 -2.25
C VAL A 97 24.02 5.23 -2.50
N ARG A 98 24.30 4.80 -3.74
CA ARG A 98 25.65 4.43 -4.16
C ARG A 98 26.59 5.62 -3.99
N LYS A 99 27.65 5.46 -3.19
CA LYS A 99 28.72 6.46 -3.13
C LYS A 99 29.46 6.47 -4.47
N GLN A 100 29.52 7.62 -5.07
CA GLN A 100 30.34 7.83 -6.27
C GLN A 100 31.83 7.81 -5.93
#